data_29f2d5c3b3101dddae8651b4b3302f76
#
_entry.id   29f2d5c3b3101dddae8651b4b3302f76
#
_cell.length_a   1.000
_cell.length_b   1.000
_cell.length_c   1.000
_cell.angle_alpha   90.00
_cell.angle_beta   90.00
_cell.angle_gamma   90.00
#
_symmetry.space_group_name_H-M   'P 1'
#
loop_
_entity.id
_entity.type
_entity.pdbx_description
1 polymer ?
#
loop_
_entity_poly.entity_id
_entity_poly.type
_entity_poly.pdbx_seq_one_letter_code
_entity_poly.pdbx_strand_id
1 'polypeptide(L)'
;MSKCNRLIKAIKHPEWLLAVVFRRLSPFIKNDKFYLRILYFLEMKGKILHLENPRTFTEKLQWLKIYDYKPEYTQMVDKLAVKDYVASRIGKEYVIPTLAVWNSVEEIDWDSLPSQFVLKTTHGGGGCGVVVCTDKSKFDKETAIKKLRVSIHTNAGQIYREKPYLNVPRKIIAEKFIAERKTHNENSFEELKDYKFFCFGGKVKCFKIDFGRFVEHHANYYSPEGEFLPFGEKACEPDSDHVENMPNNLSEMIDVAEKLSSGFRSEE
;
A
#
# COMPACT_ATOMS: atom_id res chain seq x y z
N MET A 1 -6.36 -13.75 8.65
CA MET A 1 -6.94 -13.95 10.00
C MET A 1 -8.05 -14.99 9.93
N SER A 2 -8.00 -16.03 10.79
CA SER A 2 -9.07 -17.04 10.91
C SER A 2 -10.38 -16.42 11.43
N LYS A 3 -11.52 -17.12 11.21
CA LYS A 3 -12.83 -16.66 11.75
C LYS A 3 -12.79 -16.52 13.29
N CYS A 4 -12.08 -17.41 13.97
CA CYS A 4 -11.91 -17.39 15.44
C CYS A 4 -11.17 -16.12 15.90
N ASN A 5 -10.08 -15.74 15.23
CA ASN A 5 -9.32 -14.53 15.56
C ASN A 5 -10.13 -13.24 15.34
N ARG A 6 -11.05 -13.23 14.36
CA ARG A 6 -11.94 -12.08 14.15
C ARG A 6 -12.98 -11.96 15.27
N LEU A 7 -13.49 -13.07 15.77
CA LEU A 7 -14.46 -13.07 16.87
C LEU A 7 -13.83 -12.58 18.16
N ILE A 8 -12.64 -13.09 18.50
CA ILE A 8 -11.87 -12.67 19.68
C ILE A 8 -11.54 -11.17 19.59
N LYS A 9 -11.12 -10.69 18.41
CA LYS A 9 -10.85 -9.27 18.18
C LYS A 9 -12.11 -8.40 18.34
N ALA A 10 -13.26 -8.87 17.86
CA ALA A 10 -14.52 -8.15 17.99
C ALA A 10 -14.98 -8.02 19.46
N ILE A 11 -14.75 -9.05 20.27
CA ILE A 11 -15.08 -9.04 21.72
C ILE A 11 -14.12 -8.12 22.48
N LYS A 12 -12.84 -8.17 22.19
CA LYS A 12 -11.81 -7.34 22.87
C LYS A 12 -11.83 -5.88 22.43
N HIS A 13 -12.31 -5.59 21.22
CA HIS A 13 -12.29 -4.27 20.58
C HIS A 13 -13.63 -3.98 19.91
N PRO A 14 -14.68 -3.66 20.67
CA PRO A 14 -16.01 -3.40 20.12
C PRO A 14 -16.02 -2.18 19.18
N GLU A 15 -15.15 -1.19 19.42
CA GLU A 15 -14.93 -0.05 18.52
C GLU A 15 -14.49 -0.47 17.11
N TRP A 16 -13.68 -1.51 16.99
CA TRP A 16 -13.29 -2.08 15.70
C TRP A 16 -14.48 -2.66 14.94
N LEU A 17 -15.38 -3.38 15.64
CA LEU A 17 -16.58 -3.93 15.03
C LEU A 17 -17.50 -2.82 14.53
N LEU A 18 -17.70 -1.77 15.34
CA LEU A 18 -18.48 -0.59 14.96
C LEU A 18 -17.87 0.10 13.71
N ALA A 19 -16.55 0.26 13.65
CA ALA A 19 -15.88 0.80 12.46
C ALA A 19 -16.12 -0.07 11.22
N VAL A 20 -16.06 -1.41 11.35
CA VAL A 20 -16.33 -2.34 10.23
C VAL A 20 -17.76 -2.22 9.73
N VAL A 21 -18.74 -2.13 10.64
CA VAL A 21 -20.15 -1.93 10.29
C VAL A 21 -20.35 -0.55 9.65
N PHE A 22 -19.79 0.49 10.25
CA PHE A 22 -19.90 1.87 9.74
C PHE A 22 -19.32 2.03 8.33
N ARG A 23 -18.21 1.37 8.02
CA ARG A 23 -17.64 1.37 6.66
C ARG A 23 -18.61 0.81 5.61
N ARG A 24 -19.49 -0.14 5.96
CA ARG A 24 -20.51 -0.66 5.05
C ARG A 24 -21.59 0.38 4.71
N LEU A 25 -21.74 1.40 5.55
CA LEU A 25 -22.66 2.52 5.31
C LEU A 25 -22.03 3.60 4.41
N SER A 26 -20.76 3.48 4.05
CA SER A 26 -20.04 4.47 3.24
C SER A 26 -20.76 4.87 1.94
N PRO A 27 -21.47 3.98 1.19
CA PRO A 27 -22.19 4.37 -0.01
C PRO A 27 -23.38 5.31 0.25
N PHE A 28 -23.96 5.24 1.44
CA PHE A 28 -25.17 5.98 1.80
C PHE A 28 -24.89 7.34 2.44
N ILE A 29 -23.67 7.53 2.97
CA ILE A 29 -23.30 8.79 3.64
C ILE A 29 -22.54 9.67 2.63
N LYS A 30 -23.21 10.72 2.15
CA LYS A 30 -22.65 11.64 1.13
C LYS A 30 -21.73 12.72 1.71
N ASN A 31 -21.89 13.06 2.99
CA ASN A 31 -21.06 14.09 3.63
C ASN A 31 -19.73 13.49 4.08
N ASP A 32 -18.66 13.73 3.30
CA ASP A 32 -17.33 13.21 3.56
C ASP A 32 -16.75 13.68 4.90
N LYS A 33 -16.96 14.94 5.30
CA LYS A 33 -16.45 15.48 6.58
C LYS A 33 -17.10 14.77 7.77
N PHE A 34 -18.43 14.60 7.72
CA PHE A 34 -19.17 13.87 8.74
C PHE A 34 -18.72 12.41 8.81
N TYR A 35 -18.64 11.75 7.65
CA TYR A 35 -18.20 10.36 7.57
C TYR A 35 -16.80 10.15 8.16
N LEU A 36 -15.83 10.98 7.77
CA LEU A 36 -14.44 10.88 8.25
C LEU A 36 -14.33 11.18 9.74
N ARG A 37 -15.11 12.11 10.30
CA ARG A 37 -15.12 12.39 11.74
C ARG A 37 -15.58 11.18 12.55
N ILE A 38 -16.66 10.52 12.12
CA ILE A 38 -17.15 9.30 12.80
C ILE A 38 -16.18 8.15 12.63
N LEU A 39 -15.69 7.90 11.41
CA LEU A 39 -14.74 6.82 11.15
C LEU A 39 -13.45 7.00 11.96
N TYR A 40 -12.91 8.22 11.99
CA TYR A 40 -11.73 8.57 12.78
C TYR A 40 -11.95 8.34 14.29
N PHE A 41 -13.09 8.77 14.81
CA PHE A 41 -13.45 8.54 16.21
C PHE A 41 -13.45 7.04 16.55
N LEU A 42 -14.04 6.21 15.69
CA LEU A 42 -14.09 4.76 15.89
C LEU A 42 -12.72 4.09 15.77
N GLU A 43 -11.90 4.51 14.80
CA GLU A 43 -10.59 3.90 14.54
C GLU A 43 -9.51 4.37 15.51
N MET A 44 -9.60 5.63 15.96
CA MET A 44 -8.62 6.26 16.85
C MET A 44 -9.04 6.24 18.32
N LYS A 45 -9.86 5.26 18.71
CA LYS A 45 -10.28 5.03 20.12
C LYS A 45 -10.88 6.28 20.79
N GLY A 46 -11.85 6.90 20.15
CA GLY A 46 -12.58 8.04 20.70
C GLY A 46 -11.91 9.39 20.50
N LYS A 47 -10.79 9.50 19.75
CA LYS A 47 -10.18 10.79 19.43
C LYS A 47 -11.05 11.57 18.44
N ILE A 48 -11.17 12.89 18.70
CA ILE A 48 -11.91 13.81 17.83
C ILE A 48 -11.00 14.23 16.65
N LEU A 49 -11.55 14.24 15.44
CA LEU A 49 -10.86 14.73 14.24
C LEU A 49 -11.02 16.24 14.08
N HIS A 50 -9.93 16.97 14.18
CA HIS A 50 -9.88 18.43 14.02
C HIS A 50 -9.48 18.80 12.59
N LEU A 51 -10.46 18.87 11.67
CA LEU A 51 -10.21 19.23 10.27
C LEU A 51 -9.87 20.71 10.06
N GLU A 52 -10.33 21.59 10.93
CA GLU A 52 -10.11 23.03 10.85
C GLU A 52 -8.69 23.44 11.28
N ASN A 53 -8.06 22.65 12.17
CA ASN A 53 -6.71 22.87 12.66
C ASN A 53 -6.03 21.53 12.95
N PRO A 54 -5.67 20.74 11.90
CA PRO A 54 -5.06 19.43 12.06
C PRO A 54 -3.64 19.55 12.62
N ARG A 55 -3.38 18.89 13.76
CA ARG A 55 -2.08 18.94 14.45
C ARG A 55 -1.29 17.64 14.24
N THR A 56 -1.95 16.50 14.34
CA THR A 56 -1.30 15.21 14.20
C THR A 56 -1.19 14.79 12.72
N PHE A 57 -0.24 13.89 12.43
CA PHE A 57 -0.08 13.34 11.09
C PHE A 57 -1.39 12.72 10.56
N THR A 58 -2.06 11.90 11.38
CA THR A 58 -3.32 11.26 10.99
C THR A 58 -4.45 12.26 10.71
N GLU A 59 -4.54 13.39 11.45
CA GLU A 59 -5.49 14.46 11.16
C GLU A 59 -5.16 15.18 9.85
N LYS A 60 -3.86 15.43 9.60
CA LYS A 60 -3.40 16.05 8.34
C LYS A 60 -3.73 15.16 7.14
N LEU A 61 -3.58 13.83 7.25
CA LEU A 61 -4.00 12.90 6.21
C LEU A 61 -5.52 12.98 5.91
N GLN A 62 -6.37 13.09 6.94
CA GLN A 62 -7.81 13.27 6.73
C GLN A 62 -8.13 14.65 6.10
N TRP A 63 -7.37 15.68 6.46
CA TRP A 63 -7.48 17.01 5.86
C TRP A 63 -7.15 16.97 4.35
N LEU A 64 -6.07 16.31 3.96
CA LEU A 64 -5.66 16.15 2.56
C LEU A 64 -6.75 15.46 1.73
N LYS A 65 -7.41 14.43 2.25
CA LYS A 65 -8.52 13.73 1.55
C LYS A 65 -9.67 14.68 1.19
N ILE A 66 -9.92 15.70 1.99
CA ILE A 66 -11.03 16.65 1.80
C ILE A 66 -10.61 17.86 0.96
N TYR A 67 -9.42 18.42 1.20
CA TYR A 67 -9.06 19.76 0.74
C TYR A 67 -7.93 19.80 -0.29
N ASP A 68 -7.19 18.71 -0.49
CA ASP A 68 -6.03 18.68 -1.41
C ASP A 68 -6.16 17.62 -2.51
N TYR A 69 -7.37 17.29 -2.94
CA TYR A 69 -7.56 16.40 -4.09
C TYR A 69 -7.25 17.12 -5.40
N LYS A 70 -6.43 16.48 -6.23
CA LYS A 70 -6.17 16.89 -7.61
C LYS A 70 -6.38 15.69 -8.55
N PRO A 71 -6.91 15.89 -9.78
CA PRO A 71 -7.16 14.81 -10.74
C PRO A 71 -5.91 13.96 -11.07
N GLU A 72 -4.74 14.61 -11.14
CA GLU A 72 -3.47 13.94 -11.41
C GLU A 72 -3.07 12.90 -10.36
N TYR A 73 -3.58 13.00 -9.13
CA TYR A 73 -3.35 12.00 -8.10
C TYR A 73 -3.94 10.62 -8.44
N THR A 74 -4.93 10.59 -9.34
CA THR A 74 -5.46 9.31 -9.86
C THR A 74 -4.40 8.52 -10.62
N GLN A 75 -3.55 9.20 -11.40
CA GLN A 75 -2.41 8.54 -12.07
C GLN A 75 -1.40 7.98 -11.06
N MET A 76 -1.17 8.71 -9.95
CA MET A 76 -0.18 8.28 -8.93
C MET A 76 -0.60 7.01 -8.19
N VAL A 77 -1.90 6.82 -7.95
CA VAL A 77 -2.42 5.64 -7.22
C VAL A 77 -2.77 4.47 -8.14
N ASP A 78 -2.83 4.67 -9.46
CA ASP A 78 -3.04 3.62 -10.45
C ASP A 78 -1.73 2.86 -10.70
N LYS A 79 -1.65 1.59 -10.32
CA LYS A 79 -0.43 0.76 -10.46
C LYS A 79 0.04 0.56 -11.90
N LEU A 80 -0.83 0.80 -12.87
CA LEU A 80 -0.45 0.76 -14.28
C LEU A 80 0.00 2.15 -14.76
N ALA A 81 -0.83 3.17 -14.55
CA ALA A 81 -0.57 4.50 -15.07
C ALA A 81 0.60 5.21 -14.38
N VAL A 82 0.88 4.93 -13.10
CA VAL A 82 2.03 5.48 -12.38
C VAL A 82 3.37 5.09 -13.01
N LYS A 83 3.43 3.97 -13.72
CA LYS A 83 4.66 3.51 -14.39
C LYS A 83 5.16 4.47 -15.46
N ASP A 84 4.25 5.05 -16.23
CA ASP A 84 4.60 6.05 -17.25
C ASP A 84 5.08 7.35 -16.59
N TYR A 85 4.44 7.74 -15.48
CA TYR A 85 4.88 8.88 -14.68
C TYR A 85 6.30 8.67 -14.14
N VAL A 86 6.56 7.54 -13.49
CA VAL A 86 7.88 7.19 -12.95
C VAL A 86 8.91 7.15 -14.07
N ALA A 87 8.63 6.44 -15.18
CA ALA A 87 9.53 6.34 -16.31
C ALA A 87 9.90 7.70 -16.91
N SER A 88 8.94 8.63 -16.93
CA SER A 88 9.17 10.00 -17.46
C SER A 88 10.03 10.88 -16.53
N ARG A 89 10.00 10.63 -15.22
CA ARG A 89 10.68 11.43 -14.20
C ARG A 89 12.09 10.95 -13.89
N ILE A 90 12.28 9.64 -13.82
CA ILE A 90 13.54 9.04 -13.33
C ILE A 90 14.11 7.95 -14.22
N GLY A 91 13.38 7.50 -15.25
CA GLY A 91 13.85 6.48 -16.20
C GLY A 91 13.04 5.19 -16.15
N LYS A 92 13.04 4.47 -17.27
CA LYS A 92 12.30 3.18 -17.41
C LYS A 92 12.92 2.04 -16.60
N GLU A 93 14.20 2.14 -16.30
CA GLU A 93 14.98 1.18 -15.52
C GLU A 93 14.51 1.07 -14.09
N TYR A 94 13.84 2.10 -13.56
CA TYR A 94 13.23 2.11 -12.23
C TYR A 94 11.81 1.49 -12.19
N VAL A 95 11.30 1.05 -13.34
CA VAL A 95 9.94 0.53 -13.44
C VAL A 95 9.95 -0.98 -13.61
N ILE A 96 9.21 -1.68 -12.74
CA ILE A 96 9.01 -3.13 -12.90
C ILE A 96 8.24 -3.38 -14.20
N PRO A 97 8.77 -4.23 -15.13
CA PRO A 97 8.11 -4.51 -16.39
C PRO A 97 6.70 -5.11 -16.20
N THR A 98 5.73 -4.55 -16.92
CA THR A 98 4.39 -5.12 -17.05
C THR A 98 4.42 -6.18 -18.15
N LEU A 99 3.98 -7.39 -17.83
CA LEU A 99 3.93 -8.54 -18.74
C LEU A 99 2.63 -8.57 -19.54
N ALA A 100 1.50 -8.28 -18.88
CA ALA A 100 0.17 -8.27 -19.48
C ALA A 100 -0.81 -7.41 -18.69
N VAL A 101 -1.92 -7.04 -19.33
CA VAL A 101 -3.02 -6.23 -18.74
C VAL A 101 -4.35 -6.83 -19.21
N TRP A 102 -5.30 -6.99 -18.26
CA TRP A 102 -6.64 -7.50 -18.54
C TRP A 102 -7.70 -6.65 -17.83
N ASN A 103 -8.90 -6.61 -18.40
CA ASN A 103 -10.03 -5.88 -17.81
C ASN A 103 -10.83 -6.74 -16.81
N SER A 104 -10.73 -8.04 -16.90
CA SER A 104 -11.41 -8.97 -16.00
C SER A 104 -10.54 -10.18 -15.65
N VAL A 105 -10.96 -10.95 -14.65
CA VAL A 105 -10.26 -12.16 -14.21
C VAL A 105 -10.39 -13.27 -15.26
N GLU A 106 -11.49 -13.25 -16.02
CA GLU A 106 -11.82 -14.22 -17.06
C GLU A 106 -10.93 -14.09 -18.28
N GLU A 107 -10.40 -12.89 -18.53
CA GLU A 107 -9.50 -12.60 -19.65
C GLU A 107 -8.05 -13.05 -19.41
N ILE A 108 -7.69 -13.47 -18.18
CA ILE A 108 -6.30 -13.82 -17.87
C ILE A 108 -5.84 -15.02 -18.71
N ASP A 109 -4.89 -14.77 -19.60
CA ASP A 109 -4.19 -15.81 -20.34
C ASP A 109 -3.08 -16.40 -19.47
N TRP A 110 -3.45 -17.47 -18.75
CA TRP A 110 -2.54 -18.16 -17.83
C TRP A 110 -1.37 -18.82 -18.55
N ASP A 111 -1.56 -19.23 -19.81
CA ASP A 111 -0.55 -19.98 -20.55
C ASP A 111 0.58 -19.07 -21.04
N SER A 112 0.27 -17.82 -21.38
CA SER A 112 1.26 -16.83 -21.77
C SER A 112 2.15 -16.33 -20.60
N LEU A 113 1.73 -16.55 -19.35
CA LEU A 113 2.50 -16.10 -18.20
C LEU A 113 3.75 -16.95 -17.98
N PRO A 114 4.91 -16.35 -17.59
CA PRO A 114 6.14 -17.08 -17.30
C PRO A 114 6.00 -17.97 -16.05
N SER A 115 7.07 -18.69 -15.70
CA SER A 115 7.10 -19.56 -14.51
C SER A 115 6.93 -18.78 -13.18
N GLN A 116 7.31 -17.51 -13.18
CA GLN A 116 7.24 -16.61 -12.01
C GLN A 116 6.65 -15.26 -12.43
N PHE A 117 5.66 -14.78 -11.68
CA PHE A 117 5.00 -13.51 -11.95
C PHE A 117 4.28 -12.98 -10.71
N VAL A 118 3.85 -11.72 -10.77
CA VAL A 118 2.97 -11.11 -9.76
C VAL A 118 1.74 -10.54 -10.45
N LEU A 119 0.54 -10.93 -9.98
CA LEU A 119 -0.71 -10.31 -10.41
C LEU A 119 -1.15 -9.25 -9.41
N LYS A 120 -1.63 -8.13 -9.92
CA LYS A 120 -2.12 -7.02 -9.09
C LYS A 120 -3.37 -6.40 -9.72
N THR A 121 -4.31 -5.93 -8.87
CA THR A 121 -5.36 -5.01 -9.34
C THR A 121 -4.82 -3.59 -9.32
N THR A 122 -5.13 -2.79 -10.35
CA THR A 122 -4.59 -1.42 -10.54
C THR A 122 -4.91 -0.48 -9.39
N HIS A 123 -6.10 -0.59 -8.79
CA HIS A 123 -6.63 0.26 -7.72
C HIS A 123 -6.52 -0.36 -6.31
N GLY A 124 -5.97 -1.59 -6.19
CA GLY A 124 -5.87 -2.28 -4.89
C GLY A 124 -4.82 -1.63 -3.97
N GLY A 125 -5.11 -1.53 -2.68
CA GLY A 125 -4.20 -1.06 -1.63
C GLY A 125 -3.97 -2.11 -0.54
N GLY A 126 -2.94 -1.93 0.31
CA GLY A 126 -2.67 -2.77 1.48
C GLY A 126 -2.52 -4.27 1.18
N GLY A 127 -1.92 -4.64 0.05
CA GLY A 127 -1.78 -6.05 -0.37
C GLY A 127 -3.07 -6.72 -0.85
N CYS A 128 -4.21 -6.02 -0.83
CA CYS A 128 -5.47 -6.50 -1.39
C CYS A 128 -5.30 -6.64 -2.93
N GLY A 129 -5.62 -7.83 -3.46
CA GLY A 129 -5.49 -8.09 -4.90
C GLY A 129 -4.06 -8.28 -5.42
N VAL A 130 -3.08 -8.50 -4.55
CA VAL A 130 -1.73 -8.92 -4.94
C VAL A 130 -1.61 -10.44 -4.81
N VAL A 131 -1.21 -11.11 -5.89
CA VAL A 131 -0.99 -12.56 -5.95
C VAL A 131 0.42 -12.80 -6.48
N VAL A 132 1.24 -13.49 -5.71
CA VAL A 132 2.62 -13.82 -6.08
C VAL A 132 2.68 -15.27 -6.53
N CYS A 133 3.26 -15.51 -7.69
CA CYS A 133 3.56 -16.83 -8.22
C CYS A 133 5.08 -17.00 -8.31
N THR A 134 5.63 -17.87 -7.46
CA THR A 134 7.06 -18.21 -7.44
C THR A 134 7.35 -19.49 -8.22
N ASP A 135 6.31 -20.30 -8.48
CA ASP A 135 6.38 -21.54 -9.27
C ASP A 135 5.01 -21.84 -9.87
N LYS A 136 4.89 -21.63 -11.19
CA LYS A 136 3.64 -21.82 -11.93
C LYS A 136 3.12 -23.27 -11.87
N SER A 137 4.01 -24.26 -11.73
CA SER A 137 3.62 -25.67 -11.67
C SER A 137 2.86 -26.03 -10.38
N LYS A 138 3.06 -25.24 -9.31
CA LYS A 138 2.43 -25.40 -8.00
C LYS A 138 1.40 -24.32 -7.70
N PHE A 139 1.10 -23.46 -8.68
CA PHE A 139 0.28 -22.27 -8.47
C PHE A 139 -1.21 -22.59 -8.39
N ASP A 140 -1.85 -22.17 -7.30
CA ASP A 140 -3.29 -22.29 -7.08
C ASP A 140 -4.05 -21.17 -7.80
N LYS A 141 -4.44 -21.46 -9.07
CA LYS A 141 -5.19 -20.54 -9.93
C LYS A 141 -6.56 -20.19 -9.32
N GLU A 142 -7.24 -21.13 -8.66
CA GLU A 142 -8.58 -20.89 -8.12
C GLU A 142 -8.56 -19.89 -6.96
N THR A 143 -7.62 -20.06 -6.03
CA THR A 143 -7.42 -19.11 -4.93
C THR A 143 -7.02 -17.73 -5.46
N ALA A 144 -6.16 -17.66 -6.47
CA ALA A 144 -5.77 -16.41 -7.13
C ALA A 144 -6.98 -15.70 -7.77
N ILE A 145 -7.78 -16.43 -8.55
CA ILE A 145 -9.03 -15.93 -9.16
C ILE A 145 -9.99 -15.37 -8.10
N LYS A 146 -10.23 -16.10 -7.03
CA LYS A 146 -11.10 -15.65 -5.92
C LYS A 146 -10.59 -14.36 -5.30
N LYS A 147 -9.29 -14.27 -5.04
CA LYS A 147 -8.66 -13.06 -4.45
C LYS A 147 -8.75 -11.86 -5.39
N LEU A 148 -8.43 -12.02 -6.66
CA LEU A 148 -8.51 -10.95 -7.66
C LEU A 148 -9.95 -10.48 -7.88
N ARG A 149 -10.92 -11.41 -7.95
CA ARG A 149 -12.36 -11.11 -8.10
C ARG A 149 -12.89 -10.26 -6.93
N VAL A 150 -12.51 -10.58 -5.71
CA VAL A 150 -12.86 -9.76 -4.55
C VAL A 150 -12.23 -8.37 -4.64
N SER A 151 -10.95 -8.31 -5.01
CA SER A 151 -10.22 -7.05 -5.08
C SER A 151 -10.76 -6.12 -6.16
N ILE A 152 -11.03 -6.62 -7.36
CA ILE A 152 -11.49 -5.78 -8.50
C ILE A 152 -12.84 -5.11 -8.22
N HIS A 153 -13.68 -5.71 -7.36
CA HIS A 153 -14.96 -5.15 -6.93
C HIS A 153 -14.88 -4.31 -5.66
N THR A 154 -13.74 -4.30 -4.97
CA THR A 154 -13.57 -3.51 -3.75
C THR A 154 -13.41 -2.03 -4.11
N ASN A 155 -14.12 -1.14 -3.40
CA ASN A 155 -14.04 0.30 -3.56
C ASN A 155 -13.40 0.95 -2.33
N ALA A 156 -12.07 0.80 -2.21
CA ALA A 156 -11.31 1.38 -1.10
C ALA A 156 -11.42 2.93 -1.09
N GLY A 157 -11.40 3.55 -2.27
CA GLY A 157 -11.56 5.01 -2.42
C GLY A 157 -12.85 5.52 -1.79
N GLN A 158 -13.97 4.81 -1.94
CA GLN A 158 -15.24 5.17 -1.31
C GLN A 158 -15.23 4.92 0.20
N ILE A 159 -14.69 3.78 0.63
CA ILE A 159 -14.66 3.39 2.04
C ILE A 159 -13.80 4.35 2.87
N TYR A 160 -12.65 4.77 2.35
CA TYR A 160 -11.71 5.62 3.08
C TYR A 160 -11.72 7.08 2.64
N ARG A 161 -12.63 7.46 1.74
CA ARG A 161 -12.72 8.81 1.13
C ARG A 161 -11.44 9.25 0.43
N GLU A 162 -10.76 8.29 -0.18
CA GLU A 162 -9.54 8.53 -0.98
C GLU A 162 -9.92 8.73 -2.44
N LYS A 163 -10.30 9.95 -2.77
CA LYS A 163 -10.83 10.32 -4.10
C LYS A 163 -9.96 9.89 -5.28
N PRO A 164 -8.61 9.90 -5.20
CA PRO A 164 -7.76 9.42 -6.29
C PRO A 164 -8.12 8.02 -6.79
N TYR A 165 -8.48 7.11 -5.89
CA TYR A 165 -8.81 5.72 -6.23
C TYR A 165 -10.18 5.53 -6.89
N LEU A 166 -11.09 6.53 -6.83
CA LEU A 166 -12.45 6.39 -7.37
C LEU A 166 -12.46 6.28 -8.89
N ASN A 167 -11.52 6.95 -9.56
CA ASN A 167 -11.45 7.06 -11.01
C ASN A 167 -10.36 6.16 -11.63
N VAL A 168 -9.69 5.33 -10.84
CA VAL A 168 -8.71 4.37 -11.38
C VAL A 168 -9.44 3.30 -12.20
N PRO A 169 -9.08 3.10 -13.49
CA PRO A 169 -9.60 2.01 -14.29
C PRO A 169 -9.29 0.66 -13.63
N ARG A 170 -10.33 -0.12 -13.38
CA ARG A 170 -10.20 -1.40 -12.69
C ARG A 170 -9.69 -2.46 -13.64
N LYS A 171 -8.41 -2.76 -13.57
CA LYS A 171 -7.72 -3.75 -14.39
C LYS A 171 -6.90 -4.69 -13.51
N ILE A 172 -6.48 -5.77 -14.11
CA ILE A 172 -5.50 -6.71 -13.56
C ILE A 172 -4.24 -6.58 -14.39
N ILE A 173 -3.10 -6.42 -13.74
CA ILE A 173 -1.80 -6.40 -14.38
C ILE A 173 -0.97 -7.59 -13.94
N ALA A 174 -0.21 -8.16 -14.86
CA ALA A 174 0.88 -9.07 -14.55
C ALA A 174 2.20 -8.33 -14.62
N GLU A 175 3.03 -8.50 -13.60
CA GLU A 175 4.37 -7.92 -13.51
C GLU A 175 5.42 -8.99 -13.40
N LYS A 176 6.63 -8.65 -13.85
CA LYS A 176 7.81 -9.49 -13.64
C LYS A 176 8.01 -9.72 -12.14
N PHE A 177 8.18 -10.99 -11.76
CA PHE A 177 8.58 -11.33 -10.38
C PHE A 177 10.00 -10.84 -10.12
N ILE A 178 10.17 -10.15 -8.99
CA ILE A 178 11.46 -9.67 -8.50
C ILE A 178 11.68 -10.26 -7.11
N ALA A 179 12.85 -10.84 -6.88
CA ALA A 179 13.29 -11.33 -5.58
C ALA A 179 14.82 -11.34 -5.52
N GLU A 180 15.37 -11.23 -4.35
CA GLU A 180 16.77 -11.52 -4.08
C GLU A 180 16.95 -13.03 -3.92
N ARG A 181 18.00 -13.60 -4.52
CA ARG A 181 18.36 -15.01 -4.32
C ARG A 181 19.19 -15.14 -3.06
N LYS A 182 18.91 -16.15 -2.24
CA LYS A 182 19.79 -16.48 -1.13
C LYS A 182 21.15 -16.94 -1.63
N THR A 183 22.20 -16.37 -1.08
CA THR A 183 23.59 -16.65 -1.48
C THR A 183 24.03 -18.10 -1.34
N HIS A 184 23.30 -18.90 -0.54
CA HIS A 184 23.65 -20.30 -0.24
C HIS A 184 22.62 -21.34 -0.72
N ASN A 185 21.52 -20.93 -1.36
CA ASN A 185 20.52 -21.86 -1.89
C ASN A 185 19.79 -21.24 -3.08
N GLU A 186 20.12 -21.69 -4.29
CA GLU A 186 19.58 -21.16 -5.55
C GLU A 186 18.05 -21.25 -5.68
N ASN A 187 17.41 -22.14 -4.90
CA ASN A 187 15.96 -22.36 -4.93
C ASN A 187 15.21 -21.62 -3.81
N SER A 188 15.88 -20.83 -2.96
CA SER A 188 15.25 -20.04 -1.93
C SER A 188 15.40 -18.54 -2.21
N PHE A 189 14.30 -17.80 -2.00
CA PHE A 189 14.27 -16.35 -2.16
C PHE A 189 14.27 -15.69 -0.79
N GLU A 190 14.97 -14.57 -0.67
CA GLU A 190 14.81 -13.68 0.47
C GLU A 190 13.59 -12.77 0.26
N GLU A 191 12.97 -12.39 1.36
CA GLU A 191 11.91 -11.40 1.33
C GLU A 191 12.50 -10.06 0.87
N LEU A 192 11.92 -9.48 -0.18
CA LEU A 192 12.27 -8.13 -0.58
C LEU A 192 11.84 -7.16 0.52
N LYS A 193 12.79 -6.38 1.00
CA LYS A 193 12.51 -5.26 1.91
C LYS A 193 11.71 -4.19 1.18
N ASP A 194 10.67 -3.70 1.83
CA ASP A 194 9.82 -2.64 1.30
C ASP A 194 10.21 -1.31 1.96
N TYR A 195 10.88 -0.46 1.19
CA TYR A 195 11.29 0.89 1.62
C TYR A 195 10.19 1.88 1.24
N LYS A 196 9.66 2.62 2.21
CA LYS A 196 8.68 3.67 1.99
C LYS A 196 9.20 5.01 2.47
N PHE A 197 9.40 5.93 1.54
CA PHE A 197 9.94 7.28 1.80
C PHE A 197 8.79 8.26 2.03
N PHE A 198 8.82 8.96 3.16
CA PHE A 198 7.87 10.01 3.50
C PHE A 198 8.43 11.37 3.08
N CYS A 199 7.88 11.91 2.01
CA CYS A 199 8.31 13.18 1.44
C CYS A 199 7.33 14.30 1.81
N PHE A 200 7.86 15.46 2.18
CA PHE A 200 7.10 16.65 2.51
C PHE A 200 7.71 17.85 1.80
N GLY A 201 6.93 18.47 0.89
CA GLY A 201 7.42 19.55 0.05
C GLY A 201 8.60 19.16 -0.83
N GLY A 202 8.59 17.93 -1.35
CA GLY A 202 9.63 17.39 -2.23
C GLY A 202 10.93 17.00 -1.51
N LYS A 203 10.91 16.85 -0.18
CA LYS A 203 12.06 16.44 0.63
C LYS A 203 11.73 15.25 1.50
N VAL A 204 12.57 14.22 1.47
CA VAL A 204 12.51 13.07 2.37
C VAL A 204 12.73 13.54 3.80
N LYS A 205 11.81 13.19 4.72
CA LYS A 205 11.93 13.49 6.14
C LYS A 205 12.18 12.25 6.98
N CYS A 206 11.69 11.12 6.54
CA CYS A 206 11.98 9.81 7.08
C CYS A 206 11.63 8.76 6.04
N PHE A 207 12.10 7.55 6.26
CA PHE A 207 11.61 6.38 5.54
C PHE A 207 11.37 5.23 6.52
N LYS A 208 10.58 4.26 6.10
CA LYS A 208 10.38 3.04 6.86
C LYS A 208 10.80 1.82 6.04
N ILE A 209 11.21 0.79 6.74
CA ILE A 209 11.51 -0.53 6.19
C ILE A 209 10.52 -1.50 6.83
N ASP A 210 9.68 -2.12 6.01
CA ASP A 210 8.82 -3.23 6.42
C ASP A 210 9.59 -4.55 6.28
N PHE A 211 9.58 -5.39 7.31
CA PHE A 211 10.22 -6.70 7.32
C PHE A 211 9.39 -7.74 8.08
N GLY A 212 9.71 -9.02 7.89
CA GLY A 212 9.02 -10.13 8.56
C GLY A 212 7.55 -10.32 8.18
N ARG A 213 7.10 -9.87 7.00
CA ARG A 213 5.68 -9.85 6.60
C ARG A 213 4.99 -11.21 6.64
N PHE A 214 5.74 -12.30 6.48
CA PHE A 214 5.19 -13.65 6.44
C PHE A 214 5.28 -14.39 7.77
N VAL A 215 6.01 -13.84 8.77
CA VAL A 215 6.21 -14.41 10.11
C VAL A 215 5.63 -13.49 11.16
N GLU A 216 6.29 -12.39 11.46
CA GLU A 216 5.86 -11.35 12.37
C GLU A 216 6.21 -10.00 11.76
N HIS A 217 5.18 -9.26 11.32
CA HIS A 217 5.36 -8.06 10.54
C HIS A 217 5.71 -6.87 11.42
N HIS A 218 6.90 -6.31 11.23
CA HIS A 218 7.40 -5.11 11.86
C HIS A 218 7.68 -4.01 10.82
N ALA A 219 7.76 -2.77 11.29
CA ALA A 219 8.14 -1.62 10.47
C ALA A 219 8.97 -0.63 11.30
N ASN A 220 10.25 -0.50 10.95
CA ASN A 220 11.16 0.45 11.58
C ASN A 220 11.28 1.72 10.75
N TYR A 221 11.30 2.86 11.43
CA TYR A 221 11.45 4.18 10.83
C TYR A 221 12.89 4.68 11.00
N TYR A 222 13.36 5.39 9.97
CA TYR A 222 14.74 5.89 9.90
C TYR A 222 14.76 7.33 9.40
N SER A 223 15.77 8.10 9.86
CA SER A 223 16.09 9.41 9.29
C SER A 223 16.65 9.25 7.86
N PRO A 224 16.75 10.32 7.06
CA PRO A 224 17.42 10.26 5.76
C PRO A 224 18.88 9.78 5.85
N GLU A 225 19.53 9.96 6.98
CA GLU A 225 20.90 9.51 7.27
C GLU A 225 20.97 8.02 7.68
N GLY A 226 19.80 7.36 7.84
CA GLY A 226 19.70 5.95 8.25
C GLY A 226 19.70 5.72 9.75
N GLU A 227 19.48 6.75 10.55
CA GLU A 227 19.37 6.62 12.02
C GLU A 227 17.96 6.15 12.41
N PHE A 228 17.88 5.18 13.33
CA PHE A 228 16.61 4.68 13.84
C PHE A 228 15.80 5.77 14.54
N LEU A 229 14.53 5.89 14.20
CA LEU A 229 13.59 6.81 14.82
C LEU A 229 12.63 6.06 15.74
N PRO A 230 12.54 6.40 17.05
CA PRO A 230 11.80 5.63 18.04
C PRO A 230 10.29 5.93 18.00
N PHE A 231 9.69 5.83 16.82
CA PHE A 231 8.25 5.89 16.63
C PHE A 231 7.82 4.85 15.60
N GLY A 232 6.55 4.50 15.55
CA GLY A 232 6.05 3.48 14.63
C GLY A 232 4.55 3.54 14.41
N GLU A 233 4.05 2.53 13.72
CA GLU A 233 2.65 2.33 13.41
C GLU A 233 2.03 1.33 14.38
N LYS A 234 0.78 1.59 14.78
CA LYS A 234 0.03 0.66 15.62
C LYS A 234 -0.24 -0.70 14.95
N ALA A 235 -0.24 -0.74 13.63
CA ALA A 235 -0.49 -1.96 12.86
C ALA A 235 0.75 -2.84 12.70
N CYS A 236 1.94 -2.22 12.73
CA CYS A 236 3.25 -2.83 12.59
C CYS A 236 4.16 -2.17 13.62
N GLU A 237 4.24 -2.75 14.82
CA GLU A 237 5.05 -2.17 15.90
C GLU A 237 6.53 -2.21 15.51
N PRO A 238 7.31 -1.18 15.85
CA PRO A 238 8.74 -1.18 15.59
C PRO A 238 9.44 -2.25 16.45
N ASP A 239 10.47 -2.83 15.89
CA ASP A 239 11.41 -3.72 16.62
C ASP A 239 12.73 -2.98 16.76
N SER A 240 12.98 -2.40 17.93
CA SER A 240 14.20 -1.64 18.22
C SER A 240 15.46 -2.51 18.31
N ASP A 241 15.30 -3.80 18.52
CA ASP A 241 16.41 -4.74 18.64
C ASP A 241 16.87 -5.25 17.26
N HIS A 242 16.02 -5.05 16.24
CA HIS A 242 16.34 -5.39 14.86
C HIS A 242 17.19 -4.30 14.20
N VAL A 243 18.47 -4.63 13.97
CA VAL A 243 19.42 -3.75 13.30
C VAL A 243 19.40 -4.02 11.81
N GLU A 244 18.95 -3.02 11.02
CA GLU A 244 19.01 -3.06 9.57
C GLU A 244 20.34 -2.49 9.05
N ASN A 245 20.96 -3.23 8.14
CA ASN A 245 22.05 -2.67 7.33
C ASN A 245 21.48 -1.80 6.24
N MET A 246 21.81 -0.52 6.27
CA MET A 246 21.35 0.42 5.24
C MET A 246 21.97 0.04 3.88
N PRO A 247 21.17 0.14 2.78
CA PRO A 247 21.70 -0.14 1.45
C PRO A 247 22.76 0.87 1.05
N ASN A 248 23.79 0.40 0.35
CA ASN A 248 24.90 1.25 -0.13
C ASN A 248 24.43 2.41 -1.04
N ASN A 249 23.27 2.24 -1.67
CA ASN A 249 22.65 3.23 -2.56
C ASN A 249 21.53 4.03 -1.89
N LEU A 250 21.49 4.13 -0.56
CA LEU A 250 20.45 4.89 0.16
C LEU A 250 20.34 6.35 -0.33
N SER A 251 21.49 7.00 -0.61
CA SER A 251 21.52 8.37 -1.16
C SER A 251 20.80 8.45 -2.51
N GLU A 252 21.01 7.49 -3.41
CA GLU A 252 20.31 7.42 -4.70
C GLU A 252 18.82 7.20 -4.50
N MET A 253 18.42 6.34 -3.56
CA MET A 253 17.00 6.10 -3.24
C MET A 253 16.31 7.37 -2.75
N ILE A 254 16.99 8.17 -1.92
CA ILE A 254 16.50 9.48 -1.45
C ILE A 254 16.36 10.45 -2.62
N ASP A 255 17.37 10.58 -3.48
CA ASP A 255 17.31 11.46 -4.65
C ASP A 255 16.16 11.09 -5.59
N VAL A 256 15.92 9.81 -5.80
CA VAL A 256 14.80 9.28 -6.58
C VAL A 256 13.46 9.66 -5.94
N ALA A 257 13.31 9.45 -4.63
CA ALA A 257 12.09 9.79 -3.90
C ALA A 257 11.81 11.31 -3.95
N GLU A 258 12.84 12.15 -3.78
CA GLU A 258 12.70 13.62 -3.86
C GLU A 258 12.33 14.09 -5.28
N LYS A 259 12.93 13.50 -6.33
CA LYS A 259 12.54 13.80 -7.73
C LYS A 259 11.09 13.43 -8.01
N LEU A 260 10.63 12.27 -7.54
CA LEU A 260 9.25 11.82 -7.74
C LEU A 260 8.25 12.67 -6.99
N SER A 261 8.57 13.09 -5.76
CA SER A 261 7.68 13.89 -4.90
C SER A 261 7.72 15.38 -5.20
N SER A 262 8.59 15.85 -6.11
CA SER A 262 8.68 17.25 -6.47
C SER A 262 7.38 17.79 -7.04
N GLY A 263 6.82 18.83 -6.43
CA GLY A 263 5.54 19.47 -6.80
C GLY A 263 4.34 19.01 -5.98
N PHE A 264 4.51 18.05 -5.08
CA PHE A 264 3.48 17.58 -4.17
C PHE A 264 3.70 18.10 -2.73
N ARG A 265 2.62 18.12 -1.93
CA ARG A 265 2.72 18.56 -0.53
C ARG A 265 3.27 17.46 0.38
N SER A 266 2.82 16.24 0.18
CA SER A 266 3.30 15.06 0.92
C SER A 266 3.12 13.81 0.05
N GLU A 267 4.10 12.91 0.10
CA GLU A 267 4.10 11.64 -0.60
C GLU A 267 4.79 10.54 0.22
N GLU A 268 4.39 9.29 -0.03
CA GLU A 268 4.93 8.07 0.54
C GLU A 268 5.63 7.22 -0.54
#